data_ef7b562b93e751b66f0b1d91952afd21
#
_entry.id   ef7b562b93e751b66f0b1d91952afd21
#
_cell.length_a   1.000
_cell.length_b   1.000
_cell.length_c   1.000
_cell.angle_alpha   90.00
_cell.angle_beta   90.00
_cell.angle_gamma   90.00
#
_symmetry.space_group_name_H-M   'P 1'
#
loop_
_entity.id
_entity.type
_entity.pdbx_description
1 polymer ?
#
loop_
_entity_poly.entity_id
_entity_poly.type
_entity_poly.pdbx_seq_one_letter_code
_entity_poly.pdbx_strand_id
1 'polypeptide(L)'
;MSADLKGRTALVTGATSGIGRGVAEALAAAGAQVIVHGRDTARGAEVVDAIISAGGAAAFVPADLAGGAASVASLAARAAEAVGGPIDILVNNAAYLVGQTAATETTEAMIDAALAVSVKAPILLTAALAPAMAERGEGVVINMGSINGTNGMAKTALYSATKSAVHGLTRALAAEYGPVGIRVNAIAPGPTLTDIVQGHRDFLDPLIATLPSRGYSTPAQIGATAVFLASDAAANIHGAVIPVDGGFTAI
;
A
#
# COMPACT_ATOMS: atom_id res chain seq x y z
N MET A 1 13.51 3.08 -19.67
CA MET A 1 14.08 4.08 -18.73
C MET A 1 13.73 3.61 -17.32
N SER A 2 14.72 3.37 -16.47
CA SER A 2 14.45 3.06 -15.05
C SER A 2 13.87 4.32 -14.41
N ALA A 3 12.78 4.18 -13.68
CA ALA A 3 12.23 5.28 -12.88
C ALA A 3 13.27 5.64 -11.82
N ASP A 4 13.78 6.87 -11.82
CA ASP A 4 14.73 7.38 -10.84
C ASP A 4 13.96 8.13 -9.75
N LEU A 5 14.07 7.65 -8.51
CA LEU A 5 13.45 8.26 -7.32
C LEU A 5 14.50 8.84 -6.37
N LYS A 6 15.73 9.10 -6.87
CA LYS A 6 16.79 9.72 -6.07
C LYS A 6 16.34 11.06 -5.47
N GLY A 7 16.64 11.23 -4.19
CA GLY A 7 16.25 12.42 -3.43
C GLY A 7 14.80 12.43 -2.97
N ARG A 8 14.00 11.41 -3.32
CA ARG A 8 12.62 11.27 -2.84
C ARG A 8 12.58 10.48 -1.54
N THR A 9 11.62 10.81 -0.70
CA THR A 9 11.34 10.14 0.57
C THR A 9 10.00 9.40 0.49
N ALA A 10 9.95 8.16 0.98
CA ALA A 10 8.75 7.33 0.92
C ALA A 10 8.38 6.75 2.28
N LEU A 11 7.10 6.83 2.67
CA LEU A 11 6.53 6.09 3.79
C LEU A 11 5.70 4.93 3.26
N VAL A 12 6.06 3.70 3.61
CA VAL A 12 5.31 2.49 3.24
C VAL A 12 4.72 1.85 4.49
N THR A 13 3.38 1.87 4.61
CA THR A 13 2.71 1.28 5.76
C THR A 13 2.54 -0.24 5.60
N GLY A 14 2.68 -1.00 6.71
CA GLY A 14 2.62 -2.47 6.67
C GLY A 14 3.75 -3.09 5.83
N ALA A 15 4.95 -2.49 5.90
CA ALA A 15 6.09 -2.85 5.06
C ALA A 15 6.99 -3.95 5.66
N THR A 16 6.62 -4.57 6.78
CA THR A 16 7.44 -5.61 7.44
C THR A 16 7.28 -7.00 6.82
N SER A 17 6.41 -7.17 5.82
CA SER A 17 6.20 -8.45 5.13
C SER A 17 5.43 -8.29 3.80
N GLY A 18 5.36 -9.35 3.01
CA GLY A 18 4.49 -9.49 1.86
C GLY A 18 4.61 -8.36 0.83
N ILE A 19 3.47 -7.85 0.37
CA ILE A 19 3.42 -6.79 -0.66
C ILE A 19 4.13 -5.53 -0.18
N GLY A 20 3.89 -5.09 1.07
CA GLY A 20 4.49 -3.87 1.60
C GLY A 20 6.01 -3.92 1.64
N ARG A 21 6.60 -5.07 2.00
CA ARG A 21 8.04 -5.30 1.94
C ARG A 21 8.55 -5.18 0.51
N GLY A 22 7.91 -5.87 -0.46
CA GLY A 22 8.32 -5.79 -1.85
C GLY A 22 8.20 -4.38 -2.45
N VAL A 23 7.20 -3.59 -2.02
CA VAL A 23 7.07 -2.17 -2.40
C VAL A 23 8.20 -1.34 -1.80
N ALA A 24 8.51 -1.52 -0.51
CA ALA A 24 9.59 -0.80 0.16
C ALA A 24 10.95 -1.08 -0.49
N GLU A 25 11.25 -2.36 -0.75
CA GLU A 25 12.47 -2.78 -1.43
C GLU A 25 12.58 -2.20 -2.86
N ALA A 26 11.47 -2.19 -3.62
CA ALA A 26 11.44 -1.66 -4.99
C ALA A 26 11.64 -0.13 -5.02
N LEU A 27 10.98 0.63 -4.13
CA LEU A 27 11.17 2.08 -4.04
C LEU A 27 12.60 2.43 -3.63
N ALA A 28 13.20 1.69 -2.68
CA ALA A 28 14.58 1.88 -2.27
C ALA A 28 15.57 1.56 -3.41
N ALA A 29 15.34 0.47 -4.16
CA ALA A 29 16.15 0.12 -5.33
C ALA A 29 16.05 1.16 -6.45
N ALA A 30 14.93 1.90 -6.54
CA ALA A 30 14.76 3.04 -7.44
C ALA A 30 15.41 4.34 -6.92
N GLY A 31 16.02 4.33 -5.73
CA GLY A 31 16.78 5.44 -5.16
C GLY A 31 16.04 6.27 -4.11
N ALA A 32 14.82 5.91 -3.73
CA ALA A 32 14.11 6.59 -2.65
C ALA A 32 14.69 6.22 -1.28
N GLN A 33 14.66 7.17 -0.33
CA GLN A 33 14.84 6.89 1.08
C GLN A 33 13.52 6.41 1.66
N VAL A 34 13.47 5.20 2.23
CA VAL A 34 12.21 4.55 2.60
C VAL A 34 12.03 4.44 4.10
N ILE A 35 10.89 4.90 4.59
CA ILE A 35 10.41 4.58 5.94
C ILE A 35 9.57 3.31 5.86
N VAL A 36 10.12 2.25 6.44
CA VAL A 36 9.44 0.97 6.68
C VAL A 36 8.59 1.11 7.93
N HIS A 37 7.27 0.99 7.79
CA HIS A 37 6.37 1.03 8.94
C HIS A 37 5.71 -0.34 9.19
N GLY A 38 5.56 -0.68 10.46
CA GLY A 38 4.84 -1.86 10.93
C GLY A 38 4.81 -1.91 12.46
N ARG A 39 4.25 -2.98 13.02
CA ARG A 39 4.16 -3.18 14.48
C ARG A 39 5.29 -4.06 15.02
N ASP A 40 5.82 -4.94 14.19
CA ASP A 40 6.85 -5.91 14.55
C ASP A 40 8.23 -5.32 14.30
N THR A 41 8.93 -5.00 15.38
CA THR A 41 10.24 -4.35 15.32
C THR A 41 11.33 -5.26 14.75
N ALA A 42 11.28 -6.56 15.04
CA ALA A 42 12.27 -7.50 14.53
C ALA A 42 12.17 -7.63 13.01
N ARG A 43 10.97 -7.87 12.48
CA ARG A 43 10.73 -7.91 11.02
C ARG A 43 10.99 -6.57 10.36
N GLY A 44 10.72 -5.45 11.06
CA GLY A 44 11.04 -4.12 10.57
C GLY A 44 12.55 -3.92 10.38
N ALA A 45 13.36 -4.34 11.34
CA ALA A 45 14.81 -4.31 11.27
C ALA A 45 15.34 -5.19 10.12
N GLU A 46 14.83 -6.42 9.97
CA GLU A 46 15.21 -7.30 8.87
C GLU A 46 14.99 -6.67 7.48
N VAL A 47 13.87 -5.96 7.28
CA VAL A 47 13.59 -5.28 6.01
C VAL A 47 14.53 -4.11 5.78
N VAL A 48 14.80 -3.31 6.82
CA VAL A 48 15.76 -2.20 6.75
C VAL A 48 17.15 -2.71 6.41
N ASP A 49 17.61 -3.76 7.09
CA ASP A 49 18.93 -4.37 6.85
C ASP A 49 19.04 -4.92 5.43
N ALA A 50 17.99 -5.56 4.91
CA ALA A 50 17.96 -6.04 3.53
C ALA A 50 18.07 -4.89 2.51
N ILE A 51 17.34 -3.78 2.73
CA ILE A 51 17.42 -2.59 1.87
C ILE A 51 18.82 -1.97 1.91
N ILE A 52 19.40 -1.79 3.10
CA ILE A 52 20.74 -1.21 3.27
C ILE A 52 21.80 -2.12 2.63
N SER A 53 21.70 -3.43 2.84
CA SER A 53 22.64 -4.41 2.24
C SER A 53 22.58 -4.43 0.71
N ALA A 54 21.44 -4.06 0.14
CA ALA A 54 21.27 -3.88 -1.31
C ALA A 54 21.72 -2.49 -1.82
N GLY A 55 22.27 -1.64 -0.94
CA GLY A 55 22.75 -0.30 -1.29
C GLY A 55 21.68 0.80 -1.26
N GLY A 56 20.49 0.52 -0.77
CA GLY A 56 19.40 1.49 -0.56
C GLY A 56 19.51 2.21 0.79
N ALA A 57 18.56 3.12 1.04
CA ALA A 57 18.42 3.85 2.29
C ALA A 57 17.04 3.60 2.92
N ALA A 58 17.00 3.15 4.17
CA ALA A 58 15.77 2.93 4.89
C ALA A 58 15.91 3.14 6.39
N ALA A 59 14.79 3.46 7.04
CA ALA A 59 14.67 3.46 8.50
C ALA A 59 13.32 2.82 8.90
N PHE A 60 13.23 2.28 10.12
CA PHE A 60 12.02 1.69 10.64
C PHE A 60 11.32 2.62 11.64
N VAL A 61 10.02 2.83 11.46
CA VAL A 61 9.18 3.59 12.39
C VAL A 61 7.99 2.72 12.82
N PRO A 62 7.99 2.19 14.05
CA PRO A 62 6.88 1.42 14.57
C PRO A 62 5.67 2.30 14.93
N ALA A 63 4.47 1.83 14.58
CA ALA A 63 3.20 2.41 15.06
C ALA A 63 2.06 1.38 14.95
N ASP A 64 0.99 1.59 15.73
CA ASP A 64 -0.27 0.88 15.56
C ASP A 64 -1.30 1.82 14.91
N LEU A 65 -1.66 1.55 13.67
CA LEU A 65 -2.66 2.33 12.94
C LEU A 65 -4.08 2.20 13.50
N ALA A 66 -4.36 1.17 14.29
CA ALA A 66 -5.62 1.04 15.01
C ALA A 66 -5.71 2.01 16.21
N GLY A 67 -4.58 2.56 16.68
CA GLY A 67 -4.49 3.51 17.79
C GLY A 67 -5.12 4.90 17.52
N GLY A 68 -5.75 5.10 16.35
CA GLY A 68 -6.51 6.30 16.03
C GLY A 68 -5.63 7.49 15.61
N ALA A 69 -6.23 8.69 15.64
CA ALA A 69 -5.63 9.90 15.06
C ALA A 69 -4.27 10.26 15.68
N ALA A 70 -4.12 10.12 17.00
CA ALA A 70 -2.87 10.45 17.68
C ALA A 70 -1.71 9.53 17.25
N SER A 71 -1.96 8.22 17.10
CA SER A 71 -0.96 7.26 16.63
C SER A 71 -0.55 7.54 15.18
N VAL A 72 -1.51 7.87 14.32
CA VAL A 72 -1.28 8.19 12.92
C VAL A 72 -0.49 9.51 12.78
N ALA A 73 -0.84 10.55 13.53
CA ALA A 73 -0.12 11.82 13.53
C ALA A 73 1.33 11.65 14.03
N SER A 74 1.52 10.85 15.10
CA SER A 74 2.86 10.50 15.60
C SER A 74 3.68 9.75 14.54
N LEU A 75 3.08 8.81 13.80
CA LEU A 75 3.77 8.11 12.71
C LEU A 75 4.23 9.10 11.63
N ALA A 76 3.35 9.99 11.18
CA ALA A 76 3.66 10.97 10.14
C ALA A 76 4.84 11.89 10.56
N ALA A 77 4.81 12.40 11.80
CA ALA A 77 5.86 13.26 12.35
C ALA A 77 7.21 12.52 12.45
N ARG A 78 7.21 11.32 13.05
CA ARG A 78 8.43 10.51 13.21
C ARG A 78 8.99 10.02 11.87
N ALA A 79 8.14 9.76 10.89
CA ALA A 79 8.58 9.41 9.54
C ALA A 79 9.33 10.58 8.89
N ALA A 80 8.80 11.80 8.99
CA ALA A 80 9.45 13.01 8.48
C ALA A 80 10.77 13.30 9.21
N GLU A 81 10.80 13.15 10.54
CA GLU A 81 12.02 13.28 11.34
C GLU A 81 13.10 12.27 10.92
N ALA A 82 12.72 11.01 10.71
CA ALA A 82 13.66 9.95 10.37
C ALA A 82 14.34 10.12 8.98
N VAL A 83 13.70 10.82 8.05
CA VAL A 83 14.28 11.17 6.74
C VAL A 83 14.89 12.58 6.72
N GLY A 84 14.76 13.34 7.79
CA GLY A 84 15.26 14.71 7.90
C GLY A 84 14.49 15.71 7.04
N GLY A 85 13.25 15.40 6.65
CA GLY A 85 12.45 16.26 5.77
C GLY A 85 11.04 15.72 5.53
N PRO A 86 10.28 16.38 4.65
CA PRO A 86 8.92 15.95 4.34
C PRO A 86 8.90 14.62 3.57
N ILE A 87 7.78 13.91 3.66
CA ILE A 87 7.51 12.70 2.89
C ILE A 87 6.97 13.10 1.51
N ASP A 88 7.55 12.55 0.44
CA ASP A 88 7.14 12.81 -0.95
C ASP A 88 6.17 11.74 -1.48
N ILE A 89 6.32 10.50 -0.99
CA ILE A 89 5.57 9.33 -1.45
C ILE A 89 4.96 8.64 -0.24
N LEU A 90 3.63 8.56 -0.19
CA LEU A 90 2.89 7.77 0.79
C LEU A 90 2.33 6.52 0.14
N VAL A 91 2.69 5.34 0.66
CA VAL A 91 2.06 4.07 0.26
C VAL A 91 1.21 3.54 1.42
N ASN A 92 -0.09 3.68 1.30
CA ASN A 92 -1.08 3.13 2.22
C ASN A 92 -1.31 1.64 1.90
N ASN A 93 -0.40 0.78 2.40
CA ASN A 93 -0.48 -0.66 2.17
C ASN A 93 -1.00 -1.44 3.38
N ALA A 94 -0.81 -0.96 4.60
CA ALA A 94 -1.30 -1.65 5.79
C ALA A 94 -2.80 -1.94 5.70
N ALA A 95 -3.19 -3.17 6.08
CA ALA A 95 -4.57 -3.59 6.11
C ALA A 95 -4.82 -4.53 7.29
N TYR A 96 -6.04 -4.51 7.81
CA TYR A 96 -6.54 -5.58 8.66
C TYR A 96 -7.02 -6.71 7.75
N LEU A 97 -6.29 -7.81 7.78
CA LEU A 97 -6.62 -8.97 6.96
C LEU A 97 -7.67 -9.81 7.68
N VAL A 98 -8.90 -9.70 7.22
CA VAL A 98 -9.97 -10.63 7.59
C VAL A 98 -9.83 -11.83 6.67
N GLY A 99 -9.63 -13.00 7.22
CA GLY A 99 -9.66 -14.26 6.46
C GLY A 99 -11.02 -14.44 5.77
N GLN A 100 -11.23 -15.58 5.11
CA GLN A 100 -12.55 -15.91 4.57
C GLN A 100 -13.54 -16.07 5.73
N THR A 101 -14.43 -15.08 5.92
CA THR A 101 -15.37 -14.99 7.02
C THR A 101 -16.77 -14.74 6.46
N ALA A 102 -17.72 -15.59 6.81
CA ALA A 102 -19.10 -15.39 6.41
C ALA A 102 -19.67 -14.12 7.07
N ALA A 103 -20.62 -13.47 6.42
CA ALA A 103 -21.26 -12.26 6.98
C ALA A 103 -21.90 -12.53 8.35
N THR A 104 -22.43 -13.72 8.57
CA THR A 104 -22.99 -14.17 9.87
C THR A 104 -21.95 -14.39 10.97
N GLU A 105 -20.68 -14.49 10.63
CA GLU A 105 -19.55 -14.69 11.54
C GLU A 105 -18.76 -13.38 11.77
N THR A 106 -19.10 -12.34 11.00
CA THR A 106 -18.42 -11.04 11.10
C THR A 106 -18.88 -10.30 12.36
N THR A 107 -17.97 -10.01 13.27
CA THR A 107 -18.27 -9.29 14.51
C THR A 107 -18.06 -7.79 14.35
N GLU A 108 -18.70 -6.99 15.22
CA GLU A 108 -18.49 -5.53 15.29
C GLU A 108 -17.00 -5.18 15.48
N ALA A 109 -16.31 -5.89 16.39
CA ALA A 109 -14.89 -5.69 16.61
C ALA A 109 -14.02 -5.92 15.36
N MET A 110 -14.38 -6.91 14.53
CA MET A 110 -13.70 -7.12 13.23
C MET A 110 -13.96 -5.97 12.27
N ILE A 111 -15.19 -5.45 12.23
CA ILE A 111 -15.57 -4.30 11.39
C ILE A 111 -14.77 -3.08 11.83
N ASP A 112 -14.76 -2.75 13.12
CA ASP A 112 -14.06 -1.60 13.67
C ASP A 112 -12.54 -1.66 13.38
N ALA A 113 -11.92 -2.82 13.60
CA ALA A 113 -10.51 -3.02 13.33
C ALA A 113 -10.19 -2.88 11.81
N ALA A 114 -11.03 -3.44 10.95
CA ALA A 114 -10.87 -3.36 9.51
C ALA A 114 -11.01 -1.91 9.01
N LEU A 115 -12.02 -1.19 9.47
CA LEU A 115 -12.23 0.22 9.13
C LEU A 115 -11.13 1.12 9.70
N ALA A 116 -10.67 0.87 10.92
CA ALA A 116 -9.61 1.65 11.56
C ALA A 116 -8.30 1.61 10.76
N VAL A 117 -7.86 0.41 10.38
CA VAL A 117 -6.56 0.22 9.71
C VAL A 117 -6.66 0.45 8.19
N SER A 118 -7.71 -0.10 7.54
CA SER A 118 -7.75 -0.14 6.08
C SER A 118 -8.41 1.07 5.43
N VAL A 119 -9.16 1.89 6.20
CA VAL A 119 -9.89 3.06 5.68
C VAL A 119 -9.50 4.34 6.43
N LYS A 120 -9.71 4.36 7.76
CA LYS A 120 -9.47 5.57 8.57
C LYS A 120 -8.01 5.99 8.57
N ALA A 121 -7.07 5.05 8.75
CA ALA A 121 -5.65 5.38 8.78
C ALA A 121 -5.13 5.96 7.45
N PRO A 122 -5.45 5.43 6.25
CA PRO A 122 -5.14 6.07 4.97
C PRO A 122 -5.63 7.51 4.83
N ILE A 123 -6.86 7.80 5.27
CA ILE A 123 -7.41 9.17 5.26
C ILE A 123 -6.56 10.07 6.15
N LEU A 124 -6.33 9.66 7.39
CA LEU A 124 -5.59 10.45 8.38
C LEU A 124 -4.12 10.65 8.00
N LEU A 125 -3.45 9.64 7.45
CA LEU A 125 -2.06 9.77 6.97
C LEU A 125 -1.98 10.72 5.79
N THR A 126 -2.90 10.60 4.83
CA THR A 126 -2.96 11.53 3.70
C THR A 126 -3.20 12.95 4.20
N ALA A 127 -4.16 13.16 5.09
CA ALA A 127 -4.43 14.49 5.67
C ALA A 127 -3.23 15.07 6.45
N ALA A 128 -2.42 14.22 7.11
CA ALA A 128 -1.25 14.67 7.85
C ALA A 128 -0.07 15.05 6.95
N LEU A 129 0.09 14.38 5.80
CA LEU A 129 1.25 14.57 4.90
C LEU A 129 0.95 15.50 3.71
N ALA A 130 -0.29 15.57 3.25
CA ALA A 130 -0.69 16.37 2.09
C ALA A 130 -0.40 17.87 2.21
N PRO A 131 -0.51 18.55 3.37
CA PRO A 131 -0.17 19.97 3.46
C PRO A 131 1.27 20.28 3.03
N ALA A 132 2.24 19.50 3.49
CA ALA A 132 3.65 19.70 3.10
C ALA A 132 3.91 19.33 1.63
N MET A 133 3.20 18.35 1.08
CA MET A 133 3.25 18.03 -0.36
C MET A 133 2.65 19.16 -1.19
N ALA A 134 1.48 19.71 -0.78
CA ALA A 134 0.80 20.80 -1.48
C ALA A 134 1.62 22.10 -1.47
N GLU A 135 2.30 22.40 -0.36
CA GLU A 135 3.19 23.57 -0.27
C GLU A 135 4.33 23.51 -1.29
N ARG A 136 4.83 22.31 -1.59
CA ARG A 136 5.86 22.09 -2.62
C ARG A 136 5.30 21.95 -4.03
N GLY A 137 3.97 21.83 -4.18
CA GLY A 137 3.32 21.56 -5.46
C GLY A 137 3.59 20.15 -5.99
N GLU A 138 4.03 19.20 -5.14
CA GLU A 138 4.44 17.89 -5.54
C GLU A 138 4.25 16.84 -4.44
N GLY A 139 3.61 15.71 -4.79
CA GLY A 139 3.42 14.58 -3.89
C GLY A 139 2.79 13.38 -4.59
N VAL A 140 2.98 12.19 -4.01
CA VAL A 140 2.37 10.96 -4.52
C VAL A 140 1.76 10.17 -3.38
N VAL A 141 0.49 9.79 -3.55
CA VAL A 141 -0.21 8.85 -2.66
C VAL A 141 -0.60 7.61 -3.46
N ILE A 142 -0.16 6.45 -2.99
CA ILE A 142 -0.51 5.16 -3.58
C ILE A 142 -1.29 4.36 -2.54
N ASN A 143 -2.55 4.06 -2.84
CA ASN A 143 -3.39 3.25 -1.98
C ASN A 143 -3.36 1.78 -2.44
N MET A 144 -3.15 0.84 -1.52
CA MET A 144 -3.22 -0.58 -1.83
C MET A 144 -4.67 -1.05 -1.77
N GLY A 145 -5.30 -1.11 -2.94
CA GLY A 145 -6.62 -1.68 -3.14
C GLY A 145 -6.59 -3.22 -3.15
N SER A 146 -7.44 -3.79 -3.97
CA SER A 146 -7.52 -5.24 -4.28
C SER A 146 -8.49 -5.43 -5.45
N ILE A 147 -8.37 -6.51 -6.20
CA ILE A 147 -9.42 -6.97 -7.11
C ILE A 147 -10.77 -7.12 -6.40
N ASN A 148 -10.77 -7.46 -5.11
CA ASN A 148 -11.98 -7.55 -4.28
C ASN A 148 -12.66 -6.19 -4.02
N GLY A 149 -12.02 -5.09 -4.35
CA GLY A 149 -12.66 -3.77 -4.34
C GLY A 149 -13.57 -3.54 -5.54
N THR A 150 -13.50 -4.39 -6.55
CA THR A 150 -14.31 -4.35 -7.78
C THR A 150 -15.12 -5.62 -7.96
N ASN A 151 -14.54 -6.78 -7.65
CA ASN A 151 -15.16 -8.09 -7.82
C ASN A 151 -15.59 -8.66 -6.47
N GLY A 152 -16.81 -9.20 -6.41
CA GLY A 152 -17.32 -9.92 -5.23
C GLY A 152 -16.77 -11.34 -5.17
N MET A 153 -16.32 -11.76 -3.99
CA MET A 153 -15.99 -13.15 -3.69
C MET A 153 -16.74 -13.60 -2.44
N ALA A 154 -17.19 -14.85 -2.42
CA ALA A 154 -17.86 -15.40 -1.26
C ALA A 154 -16.97 -15.30 0.00
N LYS A 155 -17.58 -15.00 1.15
CA LYS A 155 -16.91 -14.87 2.46
C LYS A 155 -15.87 -13.74 2.54
N THR A 156 -15.95 -12.72 1.68
CA THR A 156 -15.04 -11.57 1.71
C THR A 156 -15.78 -10.24 1.90
N ALA A 157 -17.02 -10.23 2.36
CA ALA A 157 -17.86 -9.04 2.41
C ALA A 157 -17.18 -7.85 3.12
N LEU A 158 -16.63 -8.05 4.32
CA LEU A 158 -15.94 -6.99 5.06
C LEU A 158 -14.67 -6.53 4.34
N TYR A 159 -13.85 -7.46 3.86
CA TYR A 159 -12.63 -7.13 3.11
C TYR A 159 -12.96 -6.37 1.82
N SER A 160 -13.92 -6.86 1.04
CA SER A 160 -14.37 -6.20 -0.19
C SER A 160 -14.91 -4.79 0.08
N ALA A 161 -15.69 -4.61 1.14
CA ALA A 161 -16.19 -3.28 1.54
C ALA A 161 -15.03 -2.30 1.83
N THR A 162 -14.01 -2.73 2.60
CA THR A 162 -12.84 -1.86 2.86
C THR A 162 -12.07 -1.54 1.59
N LYS A 163 -11.90 -2.50 0.66
CA LYS A 163 -11.16 -2.27 -0.58
C LYS A 163 -11.93 -1.44 -1.60
N SER A 164 -13.26 -1.57 -1.65
CA SER A 164 -14.13 -0.65 -2.40
C SER A 164 -14.07 0.78 -1.84
N ALA A 165 -14.05 0.92 -0.50
CA ALA A 165 -13.85 2.22 0.13
C ALA A 165 -12.51 2.85 -0.25
N VAL A 166 -11.42 2.07 -0.29
CA VAL A 166 -10.09 2.54 -0.74
C VAL A 166 -10.12 3.00 -2.20
N HIS A 167 -10.82 2.30 -3.10
CA HIS A 167 -10.98 2.73 -4.49
C HIS A 167 -11.78 4.04 -4.61
N GLY A 168 -12.85 4.20 -3.82
CA GLY A 168 -13.62 5.44 -3.74
C GLY A 168 -12.79 6.61 -3.20
N LEU A 169 -12.07 6.37 -2.09
CA LEU A 169 -11.16 7.32 -1.47
C LEU A 169 -10.08 7.80 -2.45
N THR A 170 -9.51 6.89 -3.23
CA THR A 170 -8.48 7.22 -4.23
C THR A 170 -8.98 8.25 -5.24
N ARG A 171 -10.20 8.07 -5.77
CA ARG A 171 -10.79 9.01 -6.73
C ARG A 171 -11.11 10.36 -6.07
N ALA A 172 -11.66 10.35 -4.86
CA ALA A 172 -12.01 11.57 -4.14
C ALA A 172 -10.75 12.41 -3.81
N LEU A 173 -9.71 11.76 -3.26
CA LEU A 173 -8.45 12.43 -2.95
C LEU A 173 -7.70 12.92 -4.21
N ALA A 174 -7.79 12.19 -5.32
CA ALA A 174 -7.21 12.63 -6.58
C ALA A 174 -7.87 13.93 -7.09
N ALA A 175 -9.20 14.04 -6.96
CA ALA A 175 -9.93 15.25 -7.33
C ALA A 175 -9.61 16.42 -6.39
N GLU A 176 -9.46 16.16 -5.09
CA GLU A 176 -9.17 17.16 -4.07
C GLU A 176 -7.74 17.72 -4.18
N TYR A 177 -6.76 16.82 -4.29
CA TYR A 177 -5.34 17.19 -4.20
C TYR A 177 -4.65 17.34 -5.57
N GLY A 178 -5.24 16.85 -6.65
CA GLY A 178 -4.68 17.02 -8.00
C GLY A 178 -4.37 18.49 -8.38
N PRO A 179 -5.27 19.45 -8.10
CA PRO A 179 -5.02 20.87 -8.38
C PRO A 179 -3.82 21.48 -7.65
N VAL A 180 -3.36 20.86 -6.56
CA VAL A 180 -2.20 21.30 -5.78
C VAL A 180 -0.97 20.43 -5.98
N GLY A 181 -0.94 19.63 -7.08
CA GLY A 181 0.25 18.88 -7.51
C GLY A 181 0.43 17.52 -6.86
N ILE A 182 -0.57 16.97 -6.15
CA ILE A 182 -0.47 15.66 -5.53
C ILE A 182 -1.21 14.63 -6.39
N ARG A 183 -0.52 13.59 -6.84
CA ARG A 183 -1.12 12.46 -7.56
C ARG A 183 -1.58 11.39 -6.59
N VAL A 184 -2.82 10.94 -6.71
CA VAL A 184 -3.38 9.87 -5.88
C VAL A 184 -3.88 8.76 -6.78
N ASN A 185 -3.34 7.54 -6.62
CA ASN A 185 -3.72 6.37 -7.38
C ASN A 185 -3.81 5.13 -6.48
N ALA A 186 -4.42 4.08 -6.98
CA ALA A 186 -4.45 2.79 -6.30
C ALA A 186 -3.84 1.68 -7.17
N ILE A 187 -3.22 0.71 -6.52
CA ILE A 187 -2.88 -0.57 -7.10
C ILE A 187 -3.90 -1.58 -6.56
N ALA A 188 -4.46 -2.40 -7.42
CA ALA A 188 -5.38 -3.48 -7.07
C ALA A 188 -4.73 -4.85 -7.35
N PRO A 189 -3.99 -5.42 -6.38
CA PRO A 189 -3.39 -6.73 -6.54
C PRO A 189 -4.46 -7.82 -6.67
N GLY A 190 -4.15 -8.80 -7.52
CA GLY A 190 -4.75 -10.12 -7.49
C GLY A 190 -4.04 -11.06 -6.50
N PRO A 191 -4.23 -12.37 -6.62
CA PRO A 191 -3.50 -13.34 -5.81
C PRO A 191 -1.99 -13.14 -5.96
N THR A 192 -1.36 -12.71 -4.86
CA THR A 192 0.07 -12.35 -4.82
C THR A 192 0.80 -13.31 -3.89
N LEU A 193 1.88 -13.91 -4.36
CA LEU A 193 2.65 -14.92 -3.63
C LEU A 193 3.36 -14.28 -2.42
N THR A 194 2.72 -14.38 -1.27
CA THR A 194 3.21 -13.98 0.05
C THR A 194 3.15 -15.17 1.00
N ASP A 195 3.76 -15.09 2.17
CA ASP A 195 3.74 -16.18 3.16
C ASP A 195 2.30 -16.61 3.50
N ILE A 196 1.36 -15.65 3.57
CA ILE A 196 -0.06 -15.93 3.82
C ILE A 196 -0.66 -16.74 2.67
N VAL A 197 -0.38 -16.35 1.42
CA VAL A 197 -0.93 -17.02 0.23
C VAL A 197 -0.28 -18.38 0.04
N GLN A 198 0.99 -18.56 0.39
CA GLN A 198 1.66 -19.87 0.35
C GLN A 198 0.91 -20.92 1.19
N GLY A 199 0.38 -20.55 2.36
CA GLY A 199 -0.42 -21.43 3.20
C GLY A 199 -1.79 -21.82 2.64
N HIS A 200 -2.22 -21.18 1.52
CA HIS A 200 -3.55 -21.38 0.91
C HIS A 200 -3.47 -21.83 -0.56
N ARG A 201 -2.31 -22.28 -1.02
CA ARG A 201 -2.10 -22.64 -2.43
C ARG A 201 -3.04 -23.71 -2.95
N ASP A 202 -3.31 -24.75 -2.17
CA ASP A 202 -4.19 -25.86 -2.58
C ASP A 202 -5.58 -25.36 -3.00
N PHE A 203 -6.06 -24.29 -2.33
CA PHE A 203 -7.32 -23.64 -2.67
C PHE A 203 -7.21 -22.69 -3.86
N LEU A 204 -6.09 -22.00 -4.02
CA LEU A 204 -5.91 -20.96 -5.03
C LEU A 204 -5.34 -21.49 -6.35
N ASP A 205 -4.54 -22.55 -6.35
CA ASP A 205 -3.87 -23.06 -7.57
C ASP A 205 -4.85 -23.40 -8.71
N PRO A 206 -6.05 -24.01 -8.47
CA PRO A 206 -7.03 -24.22 -9.52
C PRO A 206 -7.52 -22.91 -10.18
N LEU A 207 -7.72 -21.87 -9.37
CA LEU A 207 -8.10 -20.55 -9.86
C LEU A 207 -6.96 -19.91 -10.66
N ILE A 208 -5.73 -19.95 -10.14
CA ILE A 208 -4.54 -19.40 -10.82
C ILE A 208 -4.33 -20.05 -12.19
N ALA A 209 -4.60 -21.35 -12.32
CA ALA A 209 -4.50 -22.05 -13.59
C ALA A 209 -5.49 -21.55 -14.66
N THR A 210 -6.55 -20.83 -14.28
CA THR A 210 -7.51 -20.24 -15.24
C THR A 210 -7.13 -18.82 -15.69
N LEU A 211 -6.26 -18.14 -14.95
CA LEU A 211 -5.89 -16.76 -15.26
C LEU A 211 -5.07 -16.66 -16.56
N PRO A 212 -5.17 -15.57 -17.31
CA PRO A 212 -4.34 -15.33 -18.48
C PRO A 212 -2.84 -15.49 -18.23
N SER A 213 -2.33 -15.04 -17.09
CA SER A 213 -0.92 -15.17 -16.69
C SER A 213 -0.51 -16.58 -16.29
N ARG A 214 -1.48 -17.45 -15.94
CA ARG A 214 -1.24 -18.80 -15.37
C ARG A 214 -0.33 -18.79 -14.15
N GLY A 215 -0.23 -17.67 -13.43
CA GLY A 215 0.67 -17.51 -12.30
C GLY A 215 0.21 -16.47 -11.29
N TYR A 216 0.75 -16.58 -10.10
CA TYR A 216 0.58 -15.56 -9.06
C TYR A 216 1.35 -14.30 -9.41
N SER A 217 0.82 -13.14 -9.00
CA SER A 217 1.66 -11.95 -8.90
C SER A 217 2.72 -12.12 -7.82
N THR A 218 3.83 -11.38 -7.93
CA THR A 218 4.86 -11.33 -6.88
C THR A 218 4.87 -9.97 -6.20
N PRO A 219 5.34 -9.85 -4.93
CA PRO A 219 5.55 -8.56 -4.28
C PRO A 219 6.42 -7.61 -5.12
N ALA A 220 7.41 -8.13 -5.83
CA ALA A 220 8.27 -7.32 -6.72
C ALA A 220 7.50 -6.72 -7.91
N GLN A 221 6.54 -7.44 -8.51
CA GLN A 221 5.70 -6.90 -9.59
C GLN A 221 4.78 -5.79 -9.10
N ILE A 222 4.21 -5.93 -7.88
CA ILE A 222 3.45 -4.86 -7.24
C ILE A 222 4.36 -3.67 -6.94
N GLY A 223 5.58 -3.92 -6.44
CA GLY A 223 6.61 -2.91 -6.19
C GLY A 223 7.00 -2.14 -7.45
N ALA A 224 7.19 -2.82 -8.58
CA ALA A 224 7.49 -2.18 -9.87
C ALA A 224 6.37 -1.23 -10.30
N THR A 225 5.11 -1.61 -10.10
CA THR A 225 3.96 -0.73 -10.38
C THR A 225 3.94 0.48 -9.43
N ALA A 226 4.30 0.30 -8.15
CA ALA A 226 4.41 1.41 -7.20
C ALA A 226 5.53 2.38 -7.60
N VAL A 227 6.68 1.90 -8.05
CA VAL A 227 7.79 2.72 -8.57
C VAL A 227 7.32 3.51 -9.81
N PHE A 228 6.63 2.87 -10.75
CA PHE A 228 6.07 3.55 -11.93
C PHE A 228 5.11 4.68 -11.51
N LEU A 229 4.16 4.40 -10.61
CA LEU A 229 3.20 5.41 -10.14
C LEU A 229 3.87 6.53 -9.34
N ALA A 230 4.98 6.25 -8.66
CA ALA A 230 5.74 7.26 -7.93
C ALA A 230 6.58 8.16 -8.85
N SER A 231 6.91 7.72 -10.06
CA SER A 231 7.77 8.43 -10.98
C SER A 231 7.02 9.43 -11.87
N ASP A 232 7.78 10.28 -12.57
CA ASP A 232 7.27 11.26 -13.54
C ASP A 232 6.65 10.59 -14.79
N ALA A 233 6.97 9.33 -15.06
CA ALA A 233 6.32 8.55 -16.12
C ALA A 233 4.80 8.41 -15.90
N ALA A 234 4.32 8.59 -14.66
CA ALA A 234 2.91 8.57 -14.29
C ALA A 234 2.32 9.98 -14.07
N ALA A 235 2.95 11.04 -14.56
CA ALA A 235 2.57 12.43 -14.28
C ALA A 235 1.09 12.77 -14.59
N ASN A 236 0.49 12.12 -15.58
CA ASN A 236 -0.93 12.35 -15.95
C ASN A 236 -1.86 11.21 -15.49
N ILE A 237 -1.47 10.43 -14.48
CA ILE A 237 -2.31 9.37 -13.91
C ILE A 237 -2.84 9.84 -12.55
N HIS A 238 -4.15 10.09 -12.47
CA HIS A 238 -4.86 10.58 -11.29
C HIS A 238 -6.15 9.78 -11.07
N GLY A 239 -6.38 9.30 -9.86
CA GLY A 239 -7.59 8.59 -9.47
C GLY A 239 -7.74 7.18 -10.07
N ALA A 240 -6.70 6.68 -10.73
CA ALA A 240 -6.72 5.37 -11.33
C ALA A 240 -6.66 4.25 -10.28
N VAL A 241 -7.31 3.13 -10.60
CA VAL A 241 -7.15 1.85 -9.89
C VAL A 241 -6.53 0.88 -10.87
N ILE A 242 -5.26 0.56 -10.68
CA ILE A 242 -4.48 -0.25 -11.63
C ILE A 242 -4.46 -1.70 -11.16
N PRO A 243 -5.10 -2.64 -11.87
CA PRO A 243 -5.04 -4.06 -11.54
C PRO A 243 -3.63 -4.60 -11.83
N VAL A 244 -3.09 -5.37 -10.89
CA VAL A 244 -1.88 -6.18 -11.05
C VAL A 244 -2.25 -7.59 -10.58
N ASP A 245 -2.96 -8.32 -11.43
CA ASP A 245 -3.79 -9.45 -11.05
C ASP A 245 -3.67 -10.68 -11.98
N GLY A 246 -2.73 -10.65 -12.90
CA GLY A 246 -2.54 -11.73 -13.87
C GLY A 246 -3.70 -11.89 -14.87
N GLY A 247 -4.56 -10.87 -15.00
CA GLY A 247 -5.73 -10.88 -15.87
C GLY A 247 -7.00 -11.41 -15.18
N PHE A 248 -7.02 -11.53 -13.85
CA PHE A 248 -8.18 -11.99 -13.10
C PHE A 248 -9.45 -11.17 -13.42
N THR A 249 -9.32 -9.86 -13.52
CA THR A 249 -10.45 -8.95 -13.78
C THR A 249 -10.78 -8.79 -15.26
N ALA A 250 -10.04 -9.45 -16.15
CA ALA A 250 -10.26 -9.39 -17.59
C ALA A 250 -11.10 -10.56 -18.14
N ILE A 251 -11.42 -11.56 -17.31
CA ILE A 251 -12.18 -12.76 -17.67
C ILE A 251 -13.40 -12.95 -16.78
#